data_a35c86fa94365f4b24add7303851baee
#
_entry.id   a35c86fa94365f4b24add7303851baee
#
_cell.length_a   1.000
_cell.length_b   1.000
_cell.length_c   1.000
_cell.angle_alpha   90.00
_cell.angle_beta   90.00
_cell.angle_gamma   90.00
#
_symmetry.space_group_name_H-M   'P 1'
#
loop_
_entity.id
_entity.type
_entity.pdbx_description
1 polymer ?
#
loop_
_entity_poly.entity_id
_entity_poly.type
_entity_poly.pdbx_seq_one_letter_code
_entity_poly.pdbx_strand_id
1 'polypeptide(L)'
;NHCANRHERTLCRSVVSNGSNDSHYPCGMSESVQSTKDALRQQILDKAVVFGKVILSSGREADYYVDLRRVTLDAQAAPLVGAALLDATADLDYEAVGGLTLGADPVATAMMHVAAQRGRQLDSFVVRKEGKAHGLQRRIEGPDVAGRRVLAVEDTSTTGGSVLTAVEALGEARAEVVAVGVVVERGARPKVTEAGLPYIAVYELEDLDLA
;
A
#
# COMPACT_ATOMS: atom_id res chain seq x y z
N ASN A 1 56.39 12.48 16.83
CA ASN A 1 56.37 13.35 15.64
C ASN A 1 54.97 13.36 15.07
N HIS A 2 54.16 14.31 15.47
CA HIS A 2 53.81 15.58 14.77
C HIS A 2 53.32 15.34 13.33
N CYS A 3 52.08 15.59 13.03
CA CYS A 3 51.48 16.89 12.78
C CYS A 3 49.92 16.81 12.74
N ALA A 4 49.32 17.80 13.33
CA ALA A 4 47.92 18.18 13.27
C ALA A 4 47.62 18.99 11.97
N ASN A 5 46.38 18.97 11.50
CA ASN A 5 45.65 20.09 10.86
C ASN A 5 44.16 19.75 10.83
N ARG A 6 43.32 20.38 11.53
CA ARG A 6 42.64 21.71 11.59
C ARG A 6 41.77 22.02 10.35
N HIS A 7 40.47 22.07 10.67
CA HIS A 7 39.43 23.03 10.27
C HIS A 7 38.95 23.05 8.81
N GLU A 8 37.64 22.83 8.70
CA GLU A 8 36.77 23.94 8.28
C GLU A 8 35.30 23.61 8.57
N ARG A 9 34.73 24.39 9.50
CA ARG A 9 33.29 24.52 9.74
C ARG A 9 32.79 25.65 8.86
N THR A 10 31.93 25.35 7.90
CA THR A 10 31.19 26.39 7.19
C THR A 10 29.88 26.64 7.87
N LEU A 11 29.79 27.78 8.53
CA LEU A 11 28.59 28.36 9.13
C LEU A 11 27.63 28.80 8.03
N CYS A 12 26.44 28.27 8.00
CA CYS A 12 25.33 28.83 7.23
C CYS A 12 24.70 29.96 8.06
N ARG A 13 24.84 31.19 7.60
CA ARG A 13 24.25 32.40 8.20
C ARG A 13 22.76 32.47 7.93
N SER A 14 22.00 32.62 9.00
CA SER A 14 20.58 33.00 9.02
C SER A 14 20.34 34.38 8.37
N VAL A 15 19.42 34.42 7.41
CA VAL A 15 18.75 35.67 7.00
C VAL A 15 17.34 35.60 7.55
N VAL A 16 17.05 36.48 8.48
CA VAL A 16 15.70 36.75 9.01
C VAL A 16 15.02 37.73 8.07
N SER A 17 13.86 37.40 7.50
CA SER A 17 12.91 38.36 6.98
C SER A 17 11.48 37.97 7.37
N ASN A 18 10.76 38.98 7.82
CA ASN A 18 9.44 38.93 8.44
C ASN A 18 8.30 38.45 7.52
N GLY A 19 7.42 37.66 8.10
CA GLY A 19 5.96 37.82 8.02
C GLY A 19 5.26 37.38 6.75
N SER A 20 4.74 36.15 6.78
CA SER A 20 3.36 35.81 6.37
C SER A 20 3.12 34.31 6.63
N ASN A 21 1.92 34.04 7.11
CA ASN A 21 1.43 32.74 7.53
C ASN A 21 1.22 31.84 6.28
N ASP A 22 2.24 31.05 5.90
CA ASP A 22 2.11 29.97 4.93
C ASP A 22 2.52 28.66 5.60
N SER A 23 1.58 27.73 5.59
CA SER A 23 1.75 26.36 6.04
C SER A 23 2.91 25.70 5.29
N HIS A 24 4.09 25.67 5.90
CA HIS A 24 5.28 25.00 5.35
C HIS A 24 5.11 23.48 5.46
N TYR A 25 4.60 22.85 4.40
CA TYR A 25 4.99 21.47 4.10
C TYR A 25 6.45 21.52 3.59
N PRO A 26 7.35 20.66 4.08
CA PRO A 26 8.73 20.65 3.59
C PRO A 26 8.74 20.21 2.12
N CYS A 27 9.15 21.10 1.24
CA CYS A 27 9.18 20.97 -0.22
C CYS A 27 9.90 19.69 -0.75
N GLY A 28 10.73 19.04 0.07
CA GLY A 28 11.45 17.82 -0.32
C GLY A 28 10.64 16.51 -0.21
N MET A 29 9.53 16.51 0.56
CA MET A 29 8.72 15.28 0.71
C MET A 29 7.76 15.07 -0.47
N SER A 30 7.25 16.12 -1.11
CA SER A 30 6.32 16.00 -2.23
C SER A 30 7.01 15.47 -3.51
N GLU A 31 8.24 15.89 -3.78
CA GLU A 31 9.00 15.41 -4.94
C GLU A 31 9.38 13.94 -4.83
N SER A 32 9.73 13.44 -3.63
CA SER A 32 10.07 12.03 -3.41
C SER A 32 8.86 11.09 -3.54
N VAL A 33 7.67 11.52 -3.09
CA VAL A 33 6.42 10.76 -3.20
C VAL A 33 5.98 10.68 -4.66
N GLN A 34 6.01 11.78 -5.41
CA GLN A 34 5.69 11.78 -6.83
C GLN A 34 6.66 10.92 -7.63
N SER A 35 7.96 11.00 -7.34
CA SER A 35 8.99 10.14 -7.97
C SER A 35 8.74 8.65 -7.70
N THR A 36 8.30 8.26 -6.50
CA THR A 36 7.94 6.87 -6.16
C THR A 36 6.71 6.42 -6.96
N LYS A 37 5.68 7.24 -7.04
CA LYS A 37 4.49 6.96 -7.85
C LYS A 37 4.84 6.79 -9.32
N ASP A 38 5.61 7.70 -9.89
CA ASP A 38 6.00 7.64 -11.32
C ASP A 38 6.83 6.39 -11.63
N ALA A 39 7.77 6.05 -10.75
CA ALA A 39 8.58 4.84 -10.89
C ALA A 39 7.72 3.57 -10.80
N LEU A 40 6.79 3.50 -9.85
CA LEU A 40 5.87 2.35 -9.73
C LEU A 40 4.92 2.25 -10.92
N ARG A 41 4.38 3.38 -11.39
CA ARG A 41 3.55 3.42 -12.60
C ARG A 41 4.26 2.77 -13.79
N GLN A 42 5.52 3.13 -14.02
CA GLN A 42 6.29 2.54 -15.11
C GLN A 42 6.46 1.02 -14.94
N GLN A 43 6.76 0.55 -13.72
CA GLN A 43 6.86 -0.88 -13.44
C GLN A 43 5.54 -1.63 -13.68
N ILE A 44 4.40 -1.01 -13.35
CA ILE A 44 3.08 -1.60 -13.61
C ILE A 44 2.84 -1.72 -15.11
N LEU A 45 3.07 -0.66 -15.88
CA LEU A 45 2.87 -0.65 -17.33
C LEU A 45 3.77 -1.66 -18.04
N ASP A 46 5.03 -1.75 -17.62
CA ASP A 46 6.03 -2.63 -18.27
C ASP A 46 5.81 -4.11 -17.94
N LYS A 47 5.32 -4.43 -16.73
CA LYS A 47 5.33 -5.81 -16.22
C LYS A 47 3.94 -6.42 -16.01
N ALA A 48 2.96 -5.62 -15.55
CA ALA A 48 1.67 -6.12 -15.12
C ALA A 48 0.60 -6.08 -16.22
N VAL A 49 0.70 -5.13 -17.15
CA VAL A 49 -0.29 -4.97 -18.21
C VAL A 49 0.02 -5.94 -19.35
N VAL A 50 -0.91 -6.84 -19.62
CA VAL A 50 -0.83 -7.80 -20.73
C VAL A 50 -1.92 -7.46 -21.71
N PHE A 51 -1.54 -6.93 -22.87
CA PHE A 51 -2.48 -6.65 -23.96
C PHE A 51 -2.86 -7.94 -24.71
N GLY A 52 -4.13 -8.07 -25.05
CA GLY A 52 -4.69 -9.20 -25.78
C GLY A 52 -6.09 -9.53 -25.29
N LYS A 53 -6.89 -10.20 -26.15
CA LYS A 53 -8.24 -10.63 -25.76
C LYS A 53 -8.18 -11.61 -24.60
N VAL A 54 -8.73 -11.23 -23.47
CA VAL A 54 -8.79 -12.03 -22.24
C VAL A 54 -10.24 -12.13 -21.80
N ILE A 55 -10.65 -13.32 -21.37
CA ILE A 55 -11.94 -13.50 -20.69
C ILE A 55 -11.70 -13.29 -19.20
N LEU A 56 -12.30 -12.25 -18.65
CA LEU A 56 -12.24 -11.94 -17.22
C LEU A 56 -13.04 -12.98 -16.41
N SER A 57 -12.80 -13.05 -15.11
CA SER A 57 -13.57 -13.90 -14.18
C SER A 57 -15.08 -13.60 -14.18
N SER A 58 -15.48 -12.41 -14.63
CA SER A 58 -16.87 -12.00 -14.86
C SER A 58 -17.49 -12.56 -16.15
N GLY A 59 -16.71 -13.27 -16.99
CA GLY A 59 -17.12 -13.75 -18.32
C GLY A 59 -17.07 -12.69 -19.42
N ARG A 60 -16.67 -11.45 -19.13
CA ARG A 60 -16.55 -10.37 -20.14
C ARG A 60 -15.19 -10.46 -20.84
N GLU A 61 -15.19 -10.17 -22.15
CA GLU A 61 -13.95 -9.94 -22.89
C GLU A 61 -13.36 -8.58 -22.54
N ALA A 62 -12.03 -8.55 -22.41
CA ALA A 62 -11.25 -7.33 -22.24
C ALA A 62 -10.05 -7.36 -23.20
N ASP A 63 -9.61 -6.19 -23.64
CA ASP A 63 -8.46 -6.06 -24.55
C ASP A 63 -7.13 -6.07 -23.80
N TYR A 64 -7.17 -6.07 -22.48
CA TYR A 64 -5.99 -6.19 -21.60
C TYR A 64 -6.34 -6.88 -20.27
N TYR A 65 -5.31 -7.42 -19.62
CA TYR A 65 -5.37 -7.95 -18.27
C TYR A 65 -4.26 -7.32 -17.42
N VAL A 66 -4.57 -6.99 -16.16
CA VAL A 66 -3.60 -6.47 -15.21
C VAL A 66 -3.31 -7.54 -14.15
N ASP A 67 -2.09 -8.09 -14.17
CA ASP A 67 -1.59 -9.02 -13.16
C ASP A 67 -0.56 -8.33 -12.28
N LEU A 68 -1.02 -7.69 -11.21
CA LEU A 68 -0.13 -6.97 -10.30
C LEU A 68 0.83 -7.86 -9.51
N ARG A 69 0.60 -9.19 -9.44
CA ARG A 69 1.56 -10.10 -8.80
C ARG A 69 2.91 -10.11 -9.48
N ARG A 70 2.96 -9.77 -10.77
CA ARG A 70 4.21 -9.56 -11.53
C ARG A 70 5.00 -8.34 -11.09
N VAL A 71 4.37 -7.44 -10.34
CA VAL A 71 4.95 -6.22 -9.76
C VAL A 71 5.14 -6.39 -8.25
N THR A 72 4.13 -6.85 -7.55
CA THR A 72 4.18 -7.00 -6.08
C THR A 72 5.17 -8.07 -5.60
N LEU A 73 5.57 -8.98 -6.49
CA LEU A 73 6.58 -10.02 -6.25
C LEU A 73 7.92 -9.75 -6.97
N ASP A 74 8.06 -8.59 -7.64
CA ASP A 74 9.28 -8.21 -8.34
C ASP A 74 10.25 -7.50 -7.41
N ALA A 75 11.54 -7.84 -7.49
CA ALA A 75 12.57 -7.33 -6.58
C ALA A 75 12.76 -5.80 -6.64
N GLN A 76 12.51 -5.16 -7.79
CA GLN A 76 12.63 -3.71 -7.96
C GLN A 76 11.32 -2.98 -7.64
N ALA A 77 10.18 -3.59 -7.99
CA ALA A 77 8.88 -2.94 -7.89
C ALA A 77 8.20 -3.14 -6.53
N ALA A 78 8.39 -4.27 -5.84
CA ALA A 78 7.77 -4.52 -4.54
C ALA A 78 8.07 -3.44 -3.50
N PRO A 79 9.31 -2.93 -3.33
CA PRO A 79 9.58 -1.81 -2.43
C PRO A 79 8.83 -0.52 -2.80
N LEU A 80 8.64 -0.26 -4.10
CA LEU A 80 7.87 0.90 -4.57
C LEU A 80 6.38 0.76 -4.23
N VAL A 81 5.81 -0.46 -4.30
CA VAL A 81 4.44 -0.75 -3.86
C VAL A 81 4.27 -0.44 -2.39
N GLY A 82 5.18 -0.94 -1.54
CA GLY A 82 5.15 -0.67 -0.10
C GLY A 82 5.26 0.83 0.21
N ALA A 83 6.19 1.52 -0.45
CA ALA A 83 6.39 2.96 -0.27
C ALA A 83 5.15 3.77 -0.69
N ALA A 84 4.60 3.49 -1.88
CA ALA A 84 3.45 4.24 -2.41
C ALA A 84 2.19 4.09 -1.54
N LEU A 85 1.90 2.87 -1.03
CA LEU A 85 0.78 2.67 -0.11
C LEU A 85 1.01 3.31 1.26
N LEU A 86 2.23 3.25 1.81
CA LEU A 86 2.54 3.94 3.06
C LEU A 86 2.38 5.45 2.92
N ASP A 87 2.79 6.02 1.78
CA ASP A 87 2.63 7.45 1.51
C ASP A 87 1.16 7.82 1.30
N ALA A 88 0.39 7.01 0.57
CA ALA A 88 -1.04 7.22 0.35
C ALA A 88 -1.88 7.09 1.64
N THR A 89 -1.38 6.40 2.65
CA THR A 89 -2.05 6.16 3.94
C THR A 89 -1.35 6.85 5.11
N ALA A 90 -0.52 7.86 4.83
CA ALA A 90 0.32 8.52 5.84
C ALA A 90 -0.47 9.20 6.96
N ASP A 91 -1.68 9.69 6.65
CA ASP A 91 -2.57 10.36 7.60
C ASP A 91 -3.38 9.38 8.47
N LEU A 92 -3.26 8.06 8.24
CA LEU A 92 -3.96 7.04 9.00
C LEU A 92 -3.06 6.47 10.10
N ASP A 93 -3.68 6.23 11.25
CA ASP A 93 -3.03 5.54 12.35
C ASP A 93 -3.46 4.06 12.37
N TYR A 94 -2.52 3.15 12.10
CA TYR A 94 -2.70 1.71 12.13
C TYR A 94 -1.38 1.01 12.51
N GLU A 95 -1.51 -0.15 13.16
CA GLU A 95 -0.41 -0.92 13.75
C GLU A 95 -0.08 -2.19 12.96
N ALA A 96 -1.01 -2.63 12.10
CA ALA A 96 -0.81 -3.81 11.27
C ALA A 96 -1.50 -3.67 9.92
N VAL A 97 -1.00 -4.39 8.92
CA VAL A 97 -1.47 -4.36 7.53
C VAL A 97 -1.58 -5.78 7.00
N GLY A 98 -2.61 -6.06 6.23
CA GLY A 98 -2.80 -7.38 5.63
C GLY A 98 -4.11 -7.47 4.87
N GLY A 99 -4.40 -8.64 4.30
CA GLY A 99 -5.61 -8.85 3.53
C GLY A 99 -5.75 -10.29 3.07
N LEU A 100 -6.67 -10.52 2.14
CA LEU A 100 -6.97 -11.87 1.67
C LEU A 100 -5.82 -12.43 0.82
N THR A 101 -5.38 -13.64 1.19
CA THR A 101 -4.37 -14.34 0.40
C THR A 101 -4.90 -14.61 -1.01
N LEU A 102 -4.14 -14.49 -2.07
CA LEU A 102 -2.69 -14.31 -2.27
C LEU A 102 -2.31 -12.86 -2.62
N GLY A 103 -3.24 -12.03 -3.15
CA GLY A 103 -2.96 -10.69 -3.68
C GLY A 103 -2.41 -9.74 -2.62
N ALA A 104 -2.99 -9.77 -1.43
CA ALA A 104 -2.60 -8.89 -0.34
C ALA A 104 -1.24 -9.24 0.29
N ASP A 105 -0.82 -10.50 0.27
CA ASP A 105 0.35 -10.96 1.03
C ASP A 105 1.64 -10.23 0.66
N PRO A 106 2.03 -10.12 -0.64
CA PRO A 106 3.23 -9.41 -1.02
C PRO A 106 3.12 -7.90 -0.78
N VAL A 107 1.93 -7.33 -0.93
CA VAL A 107 1.66 -5.90 -0.68
C VAL A 107 1.92 -5.57 0.79
N ALA A 108 1.30 -6.31 1.71
CA ALA A 108 1.45 -6.14 3.16
C ALA A 108 2.90 -6.35 3.61
N THR A 109 3.57 -7.38 3.06
CA THR A 109 4.98 -7.66 3.34
C THR A 109 5.89 -6.51 2.87
N ALA A 110 5.65 -5.98 1.67
CA ALA A 110 6.40 -4.83 1.16
C ALA A 110 6.20 -3.59 2.05
N MET A 111 4.96 -3.29 2.47
CA MET A 111 4.67 -2.19 3.39
C MET A 111 5.39 -2.36 4.73
N MET A 112 5.36 -3.55 5.33
CA MET A 112 6.05 -3.86 6.58
C MET A 112 7.56 -3.60 6.48
N HIS A 113 8.22 -4.07 5.42
CA HIS A 113 9.65 -3.89 5.23
C HIS A 113 10.03 -2.42 4.98
N VAL A 114 9.27 -1.70 4.15
CA VAL A 114 9.53 -0.27 3.90
C VAL A 114 9.25 0.57 5.16
N ALA A 115 8.21 0.24 5.93
CA ALA A 115 7.93 0.89 7.21
C ALA A 115 9.12 0.74 8.18
N ALA A 116 9.68 -0.47 8.29
CA ALA A 116 10.85 -0.73 9.13
C ALA A 116 12.08 0.09 8.67
N GLN A 117 12.32 0.22 7.35
CA GLN A 117 13.39 1.08 6.81
C GLN A 117 13.16 2.57 7.16
N ARG A 118 11.91 3.00 7.29
CA ARG A 118 11.51 4.35 7.70
C ARG A 118 11.45 4.53 9.22
N GLY A 119 11.86 3.52 10.01
CA GLY A 119 11.83 3.54 11.48
C GLY A 119 10.44 3.38 12.11
N ARG A 120 9.42 3.00 11.32
CA ARG A 120 8.06 2.71 11.79
C ARG A 120 7.90 1.22 12.05
N GLN A 121 7.38 0.84 13.21
CA GLN A 121 6.94 -0.53 13.49
C GLN A 121 5.56 -0.75 12.85
N LEU A 122 5.47 -1.75 11.99
CA LEU A 122 4.25 -2.15 11.30
C LEU A 122 4.27 -3.66 11.15
N ASP A 123 3.30 -4.34 11.75
CA ASP A 123 3.16 -5.78 11.57
C ASP A 123 2.44 -6.12 10.27
N SER A 124 2.67 -7.34 9.76
CA SER A 124 1.93 -7.88 8.63
C SER A 124 1.18 -9.14 9.04
N PHE A 125 -0.04 -9.32 8.51
CA PHE A 125 -0.87 -10.51 8.70
C PHE A 125 -1.44 -10.99 7.36
N VAL A 126 -1.90 -12.24 7.33
CA VAL A 126 -2.54 -12.86 6.17
C VAL A 126 -3.93 -13.33 6.55
N VAL A 127 -4.93 -13.02 5.71
CA VAL A 127 -6.29 -13.56 5.84
C VAL A 127 -6.48 -14.71 4.87
N ARG A 128 -6.78 -15.89 5.38
CA ARG A 128 -7.08 -17.08 4.58
C ARG A 128 -8.48 -17.01 4.00
N LYS A 129 -8.68 -17.56 2.81
CA LYS A 129 -10.01 -17.70 2.18
C LYS A 129 -10.95 -18.53 3.04
N GLU A 130 -10.41 -19.58 3.65
CA GLU A 130 -11.14 -20.50 4.52
C GLU A 130 -10.35 -20.73 5.81
N GLY A 131 -11.06 -21.00 6.91
CA GLY A 131 -10.45 -21.41 8.17
C GLY A 131 -9.71 -22.75 8.04
N LYS A 132 -8.76 -23.02 8.95
CA LYS A 132 -8.09 -24.34 9.00
C LYS A 132 -9.12 -25.42 9.33
N ALA A 133 -9.07 -26.54 8.60
CA ALA A 133 -9.91 -27.71 8.90
C ALA A 133 -9.58 -28.36 10.26
N HIS A 134 -8.40 -28.10 10.80
CA HIS A 134 -7.90 -28.66 12.07
C HIS A 134 -7.22 -27.59 12.92
N GLY A 135 -7.25 -27.71 14.24
CA GLY A 135 -6.66 -26.78 15.21
C GLY A 135 -7.59 -25.63 15.55
N LEU A 136 -7.04 -24.43 15.74
CA LEU A 136 -7.80 -23.26 16.21
C LEU A 136 -8.72 -22.61 15.16
N GLN A 137 -8.88 -23.19 13.97
CA GLN A 137 -9.71 -22.73 12.85
C GLN A 137 -9.56 -21.22 12.50
N ARG A 138 -8.42 -20.64 12.87
CA ARG A 138 -8.17 -19.22 12.65
C ARG A 138 -8.04 -18.91 11.16
N ARG A 139 -8.73 -17.86 10.73
CA ARG A 139 -8.63 -17.32 9.36
C ARG A 139 -7.46 -16.36 9.20
N ILE A 140 -6.90 -15.84 10.31
CA ILE A 140 -5.80 -14.88 10.30
C ILE A 140 -4.52 -15.55 10.77
N GLU A 141 -3.46 -15.40 9.99
CA GLU A 141 -2.10 -15.85 10.29
C GLU A 141 -1.19 -14.64 10.53
N GLY A 142 -0.25 -14.77 11.46
CA GLY A 142 0.67 -13.72 11.85
C GLY A 142 0.47 -13.28 13.29
N PRO A 143 0.91 -12.07 13.65
CA PRO A 143 0.69 -11.45 14.95
C PRO A 143 -0.79 -11.31 15.29
N ASP A 144 -1.11 -11.25 16.58
CA ASP A 144 -2.49 -11.05 17.03
C ASP A 144 -2.99 -9.66 16.60
N VAL A 145 -4.20 -9.63 16.04
CA VAL A 145 -4.84 -8.40 15.55
C VAL A 145 -6.00 -7.95 16.44
N ALA A 146 -6.38 -8.73 17.45
CA ALA A 146 -7.51 -8.41 18.31
C ALA A 146 -7.32 -7.09 19.06
N GLY A 147 -8.27 -6.16 18.93
CA GLY A 147 -8.23 -4.84 19.54
C GLY A 147 -7.25 -3.85 18.87
N ARG A 148 -6.59 -4.26 17.79
CA ARG A 148 -5.65 -3.39 17.07
C ARG A 148 -6.32 -2.68 15.90
N ARG A 149 -5.82 -1.50 15.58
CA ARG A 149 -6.18 -0.76 14.38
C ARG A 149 -5.38 -1.30 13.19
N VAL A 150 -6.08 -1.72 12.14
CA VAL A 150 -5.46 -2.41 11.01
C VAL A 150 -5.89 -1.80 9.68
N LEU A 151 -4.99 -1.82 8.70
CA LEU A 151 -5.27 -1.47 7.30
C LEU A 151 -5.49 -2.77 6.51
N ALA A 152 -6.67 -2.90 5.88
CA ALA A 152 -6.89 -3.98 4.93
C ALA A 152 -6.35 -3.58 3.56
N VAL A 153 -5.53 -4.45 2.92
CA VAL A 153 -4.92 -4.16 1.62
C VAL A 153 -5.25 -5.20 0.57
N GLU A 154 -5.13 -4.79 -0.69
CA GLU A 154 -5.23 -5.67 -1.86
C GLU A 154 -4.33 -5.13 -2.99
N ASP A 155 -3.92 -5.97 -3.92
CA ASP A 155 -3.17 -5.55 -5.10
C ASP A 155 -4.08 -4.82 -6.09
N THR A 156 -5.15 -5.47 -6.54
CA THR A 156 -6.21 -4.87 -7.38
C THR A 156 -7.58 -5.20 -6.81
N SER A 157 -8.54 -4.28 -6.96
CA SER A 157 -9.90 -4.56 -6.54
C SER A 157 -10.92 -4.15 -7.61
N THR A 158 -11.68 -5.14 -8.11
CA THR A 158 -12.69 -4.96 -9.16
C THR A 158 -14.10 -4.91 -8.59
N THR A 159 -14.45 -5.91 -7.77
CA THR A 159 -15.78 -6.05 -7.17
C THR A 159 -15.79 -5.79 -5.67
N GLY A 160 -14.64 -5.60 -5.06
CA GLY A 160 -14.49 -5.48 -3.61
C GLY A 160 -14.70 -6.77 -2.82
N GLY A 161 -15.00 -7.89 -3.49
CA GLY A 161 -15.33 -9.15 -2.81
C GLY A 161 -14.20 -9.66 -1.92
N SER A 162 -12.96 -9.73 -2.43
CA SER A 162 -11.79 -10.20 -1.68
C SER A 162 -11.52 -9.35 -0.45
N VAL A 163 -11.50 -8.04 -0.62
CA VAL A 163 -11.19 -7.12 0.48
C VAL A 163 -12.29 -7.12 1.54
N LEU A 164 -13.58 -7.21 1.14
CA LEU A 164 -14.69 -7.29 2.10
C LEU A 164 -14.70 -8.63 2.86
N THR A 165 -14.30 -9.72 2.22
CA THR A 165 -14.07 -11.01 2.89
C THR A 165 -12.96 -10.92 3.95
N ALA A 166 -11.89 -10.16 3.66
CA ALA A 166 -10.84 -9.91 4.65
C ALA A 166 -11.35 -9.03 5.80
N VAL A 167 -12.10 -7.98 5.51
CA VAL A 167 -12.72 -7.10 6.52
C VAL A 167 -13.65 -7.89 7.46
N GLU A 168 -14.49 -8.78 6.92
CA GLU A 168 -15.35 -9.64 7.72
C GLU A 168 -14.53 -10.51 8.69
N ALA A 169 -13.50 -11.19 8.20
CA ALA A 169 -12.63 -12.03 9.03
C ALA A 169 -11.87 -11.22 10.10
N LEU A 170 -11.49 -9.98 9.80
CA LEU A 170 -10.87 -9.05 10.74
C LEU A 170 -11.86 -8.62 11.83
N GLY A 171 -13.11 -8.35 11.46
CA GLY A 171 -14.20 -8.06 12.42
C GLY A 171 -14.46 -9.24 13.35
N GLU A 172 -14.54 -10.48 12.82
CA GLU A 172 -14.65 -11.71 13.63
C GLU A 172 -13.48 -11.85 14.62
N ALA A 173 -12.26 -11.44 14.21
CA ALA A 173 -11.08 -11.42 15.06
C ALA A 173 -11.01 -10.21 16.02
N ARG A 174 -12.03 -9.35 16.00
CA ARG A 174 -12.12 -8.13 16.83
C ARG A 174 -11.02 -7.10 16.53
N ALA A 175 -10.50 -7.05 15.30
CA ALA A 175 -9.66 -5.97 14.82
C ALA A 175 -10.51 -4.76 14.41
N GLU A 176 -9.97 -3.56 14.54
CA GLU A 176 -10.58 -2.32 14.03
C GLU A 176 -10.00 -2.02 12.64
N VAL A 177 -10.77 -2.25 11.58
CA VAL A 177 -10.34 -1.90 10.23
C VAL A 177 -10.53 -0.41 10.00
N VAL A 178 -9.43 0.34 9.88
CA VAL A 178 -9.46 1.81 9.74
C VAL A 178 -9.72 2.26 8.31
N ALA A 179 -9.28 1.49 7.33
CA ALA A 179 -9.49 1.76 5.91
C ALA A 179 -9.15 0.53 5.06
N VAL A 180 -9.45 0.64 3.77
CA VAL A 180 -9.00 -0.27 2.72
C VAL A 180 -8.01 0.47 1.83
N GLY A 181 -6.83 -0.13 1.59
CA GLY A 181 -5.79 0.37 0.68
C GLY A 181 -5.59 -0.56 -0.51
N VAL A 182 -5.60 -0.04 -1.73
CA VAL A 182 -5.32 -0.85 -2.94
C VAL A 182 -4.26 -0.19 -3.81
N VAL A 183 -3.52 -1.01 -4.55
CA VAL A 183 -2.54 -0.46 -5.49
C VAL A 183 -3.27 0.07 -6.73
N VAL A 184 -4.17 -0.72 -7.34
CA VAL A 184 -4.94 -0.30 -8.52
C VAL A 184 -6.43 -0.51 -8.28
N GLU A 185 -7.20 0.57 -8.36
CA GLU A 185 -8.67 0.57 -8.34
C GLU A 185 -9.22 0.16 -9.71
N ARG A 186 -10.23 -0.74 -9.69
CA ARG A 186 -10.86 -1.26 -10.91
C ARG A 186 -12.38 -1.39 -10.79
N GLY A 187 -13.01 -0.57 -9.95
CA GLY A 187 -14.48 -0.51 -9.77
C GLY A 187 -14.98 -0.98 -8.40
N ALA A 188 -14.12 -1.26 -7.43
CA ALA A 188 -14.52 -1.73 -6.10
C ALA A 188 -14.94 -0.61 -5.14
N ARG A 189 -14.49 0.62 -5.37
CA ARG A 189 -14.69 1.77 -4.47
C ARG A 189 -16.14 1.94 -4.01
N PRO A 190 -17.16 1.94 -4.90
CA PRO A 190 -18.54 2.16 -4.46
C PRO A 190 -18.99 1.13 -3.41
N LYS A 191 -18.67 -0.15 -3.64
CA LYS A 191 -19.10 -1.24 -2.74
C LYS A 191 -18.38 -1.21 -1.40
N VAL A 192 -17.11 -0.83 -1.35
CA VAL A 192 -16.35 -0.74 -0.10
C VAL A 192 -16.78 0.49 0.71
N THR A 193 -17.03 1.62 0.04
CA THR A 193 -17.54 2.84 0.71
C THR A 193 -18.97 2.67 1.19
N GLU A 194 -19.84 1.93 0.48
CA GLU A 194 -21.18 1.55 0.93
C GLU A 194 -21.13 0.69 2.21
N ALA A 195 -20.08 -0.13 2.37
CA ALA A 195 -19.82 -0.86 3.60
C ALA A 195 -19.32 0.01 4.77
N GLY A 196 -19.20 1.33 4.57
CA GLY A 196 -18.81 2.31 5.59
C GLY A 196 -17.31 2.44 5.80
N LEU A 197 -16.48 1.94 4.88
CA LEU A 197 -15.02 1.96 5.01
C LEU A 197 -14.39 3.04 4.12
N PRO A 198 -13.45 3.84 4.63
CA PRO A 198 -12.58 4.67 3.81
C PRO A 198 -11.82 3.80 2.80
N TYR A 199 -11.74 4.27 1.54
CA TYR A 199 -11.09 3.53 0.46
C TYR A 199 -10.04 4.38 -0.23
N ILE A 200 -8.80 3.90 -0.24
CA ILE A 200 -7.62 4.60 -0.72
C ILE A 200 -7.01 3.77 -1.85
N ALA A 201 -6.81 4.39 -3.01
CA ALA A 201 -6.11 3.78 -4.14
C ALA A 201 -4.84 4.57 -4.45
N VAL A 202 -3.77 3.85 -4.82
CA VAL A 202 -2.56 4.50 -5.33
C VAL A 202 -2.80 4.98 -6.76
N TYR A 203 -3.48 4.15 -7.57
CA TYR A 203 -3.84 4.45 -8.97
C TYR A 203 -5.31 4.13 -9.26
N GLU A 204 -5.93 5.01 -10.02
CA GLU A 204 -7.11 4.71 -10.81
C GLU A 204 -6.68 4.16 -12.19
N LEU A 205 -7.60 3.60 -12.99
CA LEU A 205 -7.26 3.09 -14.34
C LEU A 205 -6.80 4.21 -15.27
N GLU A 206 -7.35 5.41 -15.11
CA GLU A 206 -6.98 6.62 -15.83
C GLU A 206 -5.52 7.00 -15.61
N ASP A 207 -5.00 6.83 -14.40
CA ASP A 207 -3.58 7.10 -14.07
C ASP A 207 -2.62 6.17 -14.81
N LEU A 208 -3.13 5.03 -15.30
CA LEU A 208 -2.37 4.01 -16.03
C LEU A 208 -2.66 4.01 -17.54
N ASP A 209 -3.43 4.97 -18.06
CA ASP A 209 -3.91 5.02 -19.45
C ASP A 209 -4.67 3.75 -19.86
N LEU A 210 -5.44 3.15 -18.94
CA LEU A 210 -6.17 1.88 -19.11
C LEU A 210 -7.70 2.04 -18.99
N ALA A 211 -8.21 3.28 -18.96
CA ALA A 211 -9.63 3.59 -18.85
C ALA A 211 -10.37 3.47 -20.19
#